data_d74b6a5bc9aa73de767416ac8ed799bf
#
_entry.id   d74b6a5bc9aa73de767416ac8ed799bf
#
_cell.length_a   1.000
_cell.length_b   1.000
_cell.length_c   1.000
_cell.angle_alpha   90.00
_cell.angle_beta   90.00
_cell.angle_gamma   90.00
#
_symmetry.space_group_name_H-M   'P 1'
#
loop_
_entity.id
_entity.type
_entity.pdbx_description
1 polymer ?
#
loop_
_entity_poly.entity_id
_entity_poly.type
_entity_poly.pdbx_seq_one_letter_code
_entity_poly.pdbx_strand_id
1 'polypeptide(L)'
;MNNIRASFKFFIIFVFFSSSIAAEHPSRILFVGNSYLYFNDSIHNHVKKLLVEHYEDDDIVTKSSTIGGARLHKHNIEHLLSPENLQLDRQLDLLIMQGGSFEVKTPETRAKFSETAVKFSNKAHKLGIKTALYMTHAYLENDKRYEPNLIKKIEKAYYEAGTKSDSLVIPVGLAYEMAYKENPKIKLHHPDGTHPGLLGTYLGACTVFATITNSSPEGLSYNYLDRVSDDDRVFLQEIAWKAYLKNKKQD
;
A
#
# COMPACT_ATOMS: atom_id res chain seq x y z
N MET A 1 59.80 -11.26 -58.05
CA MET A 1 59.02 -10.15 -57.48
C MET A 1 57.75 -10.79 -56.88
N ASN A 2 57.78 -11.04 -55.61
CA ASN A 2 56.63 -11.70 -54.90
C ASN A 2 55.83 -10.63 -54.20
N ASN A 3 54.59 -10.40 -54.63
CA ASN A 3 53.64 -9.52 -53.96
C ASN A 3 52.91 -10.31 -52.83
N ILE A 4 53.22 -9.98 -51.58
CA ILE A 4 52.48 -10.45 -50.40
C ILE A 4 51.32 -9.47 -50.17
N ARG A 5 50.09 -9.92 -50.45
CA ARG A 5 48.86 -9.18 -50.03
C ARG A 5 48.53 -9.53 -48.59
N ALA A 6 48.70 -8.57 -47.68
CA ALA A 6 48.24 -8.65 -46.30
C ALA A 6 46.74 -8.42 -46.26
N SER A 7 45.97 -9.44 -45.82
CA SER A 7 44.53 -9.38 -45.62
C SER A 7 44.25 -8.92 -44.19
N PHE A 8 43.78 -7.68 -43.98
CA PHE A 8 43.38 -7.16 -42.68
C PHE A 8 41.95 -7.61 -42.38
N LYS A 9 41.78 -8.54 -41.47
CA LYS A 9 40.47 -8.93 -40.99
C LYS A 9 40.04 -7.95 -39.87
N PHE A 10 39.05 -7.10 -40.16
CA PHE A 10 38.42 -6.26 -39.16
C PHE A 10 37.51 -7.14 -38.29
N PHE A 11 37.83 -7.27 -37.00
CA PHE A 11 37.00 -7.95 -36.00
C PHE A 11 36.08 -6.89 -35.36
N ILE A 12 34.81 -6.85 -35.74
CA ILE A 12 33.82 -5.96 -35.11
C ILE A 12 33.35 -6.67 -33.82
N ILE A 13 33.79 -6.14 -32.68
CA ILE A 13 33.28 -6.59 -31.37
C ILE A 13 31.95 -5.88 -31.14
N PHE A 14 30.86 -6.62 -31.24
CA PHE A 14 29.55 -6.16 -30.79
C PHE A 14 29.49 -6.26 -29.25
N VAL A 15 29.63 -5.12 -28.57
CA VAL A 15 29.37 -5.01 -27.13
C VAL A 15 27.87 -4.89 -26.96
N PHE A 16 27.22 -6.00 -26.58
CA PHE A 16 25.84 -5.98 -26.11
C PHE A 16 25.80 -5.30 -24.75
N PHE A 17 25.37 -4.04 -24.69
CA PHE A 17 24.91 -3.44 -23.46
C PHE A 17 23.58 -4.09 -23.09
N SER A 18 23.59 -5.09 -22.22
CA SER A 18 22.41 -5.51 -21.48
C SER A 18 22.07 -4.38 -20.52
N SER A 19 21.19 -3.46 -20.94
CA SER A 19 20.47 -2.63 -20.01
C SER A 19 19.54 -3.57 -19.23
N SER A 20 19.90 -3.91 -17.99
CA SER A 20 18.93 -4.43 -17.04
C SER A 20 17.87 -3.33 -16.86
N ILE A 21 16.69 -3.53 -17.44
CA ILE A 21 15.51 -2.74 -17.07
C ILE A 21 15.26 -3.13 -15.61
N ALA A 22 15.75 -2.33 -14.67
CA ALA A 22 15.31 -2.42 -13.28
C ALA A 22 13.78 -2.32 -13.31
N ALA A 23 13.09 -3.25 -12.66
CA ALA A 23 11.64 -3.20 -12.58
C ALA A 23 11.27 -1.82 -12.00
N GLU A 24 10.59 -1.02 -12.80
CA GLU A 24 10.24 0.35 -12.45
C GLU A 24 9.34 0.30 -11.22
N HIS A 25 9.76 0.91 -10.11
CA HIS A 25 8.97 0.98 -8.89
C HIS A 25 7.77 1.93 -9.07
N PRO A 26 6.65 1.74 -8.35
CA PRO A 26 5.52 2.64 -8.47
C PRO A 26 5.88 4.02 -7.93
N SER A 27 5.82 5.05 -8.78
CA SER A 27 6.16 6.42 -8.42
C SER A 27 5.01 7.42 -8.56
N ARG A 28 3.86 7.01 -9.11
CA ARG A 28 2.59 7.78 -9.13
C ARG A 28 1.50 6.95 -8.45
N ILE A 29 1.23 7.23 -7.16
CA ILE A 29 0.37 6.40 -6.32
C ILE A 29 -0.82 7.21 -5.81
N LEU A 30 -2.02 6.68 -5.97
CA LEU A 30 -3.25 7.27 -5.44
C LEU A 30 -3.82 6.40 -4.31
N PHE A 31 -4.14 7.04 -3.19
CA PHE A 31 -4.88 6.45 -2.07
C PHE A 31 -6.33 6.92 -2.08
N VAL A 32 -7.29 5.99 -2.07
CA VAL A 32 -8.73 6.29 -2.07
C VAL A 32 -9.39 5.63 -0.88
N GLY A 33 -10.07 6.41 -0.03
CA GLY A 33 -10.72 5.88 1.16
C GLY A 33 -11.34 6.93 2.06
N ASN A 34 -11.20 6.77 3.36
CA ASN A 34 -11.82 7.66 4.35
C ASN A 34 -10.84 8.10 5.46
N SER A 35 -11.38 8.39 6.66
CA SER A 35 -10.60 8.87 7.80
C SER A 35 -9.47 7.93 8.23
N TYR A 36 -9.56 6.65 7.97
CA TYR A 36 -8.47 5.71 8.28
C TYR A 36 -7.20 6.00 7.50
N LEU A 37 -7.31 6.69 6.36
CA LEU A 37 -6.16 7.10 5.56
C LEU A 37 -5.65 8.50 5.88
N TYR A 38 -6.52 9.46 6.28
CA TYR A 38 -6.10 10.86 6.44
C TYR A 38 -5.69 11.26 7.85
N PHE A 39 -5.93 10.43 8.89
CA PHE A 39 -5.45 10.72 10.24
C PHE A 39 -3.90 10.83 10.27
N ASN A 40 -3.38 11.60 11.22
CA ASN A 40 -1.95 11.75 11.50
C ASN A 40 -1.13 12.12 10.26
N ASP A 41 -1.49 13.22 9.60
CA ASP A 41 -0.84 13.74 8.39
C ASP A 41 -1.00 12.84 7.14
N SER A 42 -2.02 12.01 7.13
CA SER A 42 -2.40 11.13 6.01
C SER A 42 -1.32 10.13 5.59
N ILE A 43 -1.70 8.88 5.57
CA ILE A 43 -0.78 7.75 5.33
C ILE A 43 0.04 7.87 4.04
N HIS A 44 -0.50 8.51 2.98
CA HIS A 44 0.20 8.67 1.72
C HIS A 44 1.49 9.50 1.86
N ASN A 45 1.53 10.46 2.79
CA ASN A 45 2.73 11.25 3.09
C ASN A 45 3.81 10.38 3.75
N HIS A 46 3.42 9.53 4.72
CA HIS A 46 4.35 8.59 5.37
C HIS A 46 4.90 7.57 4.36
N VAL A 47 4.04 6.99 3.51
CA VAL A 47 4.47 6.04 2.47
C VAL A 47 5.43 6.70 1.49
N LYS A 48 5.15 7.95 1.05
CA LYS A 48 6.07 8.71 0.20
C LYS A 48 7.47 8.80 0.83
N LYS A 49 7.56 9.17 2.12
CA LYS A 49 8.85 9.32 2.80
C LYS A 49 9.64 8.01 2.85
N LEU A 50 8.97 6.89 3.15
CA LEU A 50 9.60 5.57 3.14
C LEU A 50 10.08 5.17 1.73
N LEU A 51 9.29 5.44 0.69
CA LEU A 51 9.66 5.14 -0.69
C LEU A 51 10.82 6.00 -1.19
N VAL A 52 10.78 7.32 -0.92
CA VAL A 52 11.87 8.26 -1.28
C VAL A 52 13.17 7.84 -0.63
N GLU A 53 13.15 7.49 0.67
CA GLU A 53 14.35 7.01 1.37
C GLU A 53 14.88 5.71 0.78
N HIS A 54 14.00 4.75 0.45
CA HIS A 54 14.38 3.43 -0.03
C HIS A 54 14.95 3.46 -1.45
N TYR A 55 14.34 4.23 -2.35
CA TYR A 55 14.73 4.29 -3.76
C TYR A 55 15.68 5.44 -4.09
N GLU A 56 15.93 6.34 -3.12
CA GLU A 56 16.67 7.59 -3.35
C GLU A 56 16.10 8.39 -4.54
N ASP A 57 14.75 8.37 -4.66
CA ASP A 57 14.02 8.96 -5.78
C ASP A 57 13.02 10.03 -5.29
N ASP A 58 13.34 11.29 -5.52
CA ASP A 58 12.49 12.43 -5.16
C ASP A 58 11.28 12.63 -6.11
N ASP A 59 11.27 11.98 -7.29
CA ASP A 59 10.17 12.09 -8.25
C ASP A 59 8.92 11.28 -7.87
N ILE A 60 8.96 10.58 -6.75
CA ILE A 60 7.80 9.83 -6.23
C ILE A 60 6.70 10.80 -5.80
N VAL A 61 5.51 10.66 -6.41
CA VAL A 61 4.32 11.45 -6.10
C VAL A 61 3.22 10.54 -5.55
N THR A 62 2.77 10.84 -4.34
CA THR A 62 1.60 10.20 -3.75
C THR A 62 0.45 11.20 -3.65
N LYS A 63 -0.77 10.78 -3.97
CA LYS A 63 -1.99 11.57 -3.84
C LYS A 63 -3.00 10.84 -2.96
N SER A 64 -3.93 11.58 -2.40
CA SER A 64 -4.99 11.02 -1.56
C SER A 64 -6.32 11.65 -1.90
N SER A 65 -7.35 10.82 -2.07
CA SER A 65 -8.74 11.23 -2.19
C SER A 65 -9.56 10.55 -1.09
N THR A 66 -9.93 11.31 -0.08
CA THR A 66 -10.61 10.79 1.11
C THR A 66 -11.88 11.55 1.42
N ILE A 67 -12.92 10.80 1.82
CA ILE A 67 -14.21 11.35 2.25
C ILE A 67 -14.51 10.80 3.64
N GLY A 68 -14.66 11.66 4.65
CA GLY A 68 -14.91 11.26 6.04
C GLY A 68 -16.09 10.29 6.16
N GLY A 69 -15.88 9.11 6.77
CA GLY A 69 -16.91 8.08 6.97
C GLY A 69 -17.45 7.42 5.70
N ALA A 70 -16.94 7.75 4.52
CA ALA A 70 -17.46 7.20 3.26
C ALA A 70 -17.10 5.72 3.08
N ARG A 71 -17.96 5.02 2.36
CA ARG A 71 -17.72 3.71 1.78
C ARG A 71 -17.06 3.87 0.42
N LEU A 72 -16.34 2.86 -0.06
CA LEU A 72 -15.57 2.91 -1.30
C LEU A 72 -16.40 3.36 -2.52
N HIS A 73 -17.64 2.88 -2.65
CA HIS A 73 -18.53 3.22 -3.77
C HIS A 73 -18.96 4.70 -3.86
N LYS A 74 -18.64 5.52 -2.84
CA LYS A 74 -18.96 6.95 -2.83
C LYS A 74 -17.93 7.80 -3.60
N HIS A 75 -16.81 7.22 -3.98
CA HIS A 75 -15.78 7.91 -4.75
C HIS A 75 -16.11 7.90 -6.25
N ASN A 76 -15.83 9.01 -6.93
CA ASN A 76 -15.92 9.11 -8.39
C ASN A 76 -14.61 8.61 -9.01
N ILE A 77 -14.53 7.31 -9.25
CA ILE A 77 -13.28 6.68 -9.72
C ILE A 77 -12.88 7.17 -11.12
N GLU A 78 -13.84 7.48 -12.03
CA GLU A 78 -13.53 8.00 -13.35
C GLU A 78 -12.76 9.32 -13.27
N HIS A 79 -13.22 10.21 -12.39
CA HIS A 79 -12.54 11.49 -12.14
C HIS A 79 -11.14 11.28 -11.55
N LEU A 80 -11.02 10.32 -10.63
CA LEU A 80 -9.76 10.03 -9.90
C LEU A 80 -8.70 9.27 -10.73
N LEU A 81 -9.09 8.63 -11.83
CA LEU A 81 -8.14 7.95 -12.71
C LEU A 81 -7.59 8.83 -13.83
N SER A 82 -8.06 10.10 -13.94
CA SER A 82 -7.51 11.09 -14.88
C SER A 82 -6.32 11.80 -14.25
N PRO A 83 -5.12 11.73 -14.84
CA PRO A 83 -3.92 12.40 -14.31
C PRO A 83 -4.11 13.92 -14.18
N GLU A 84 -4.79 14.55 -15.09
CA GLU A 84 -5.04 15.99 -15.11
C GLU A 84 -5.81 16.43 -13.85
N ASN A 85 -6.81 15.65 -13.42
CA ASN A 85 -7.60 15.96 -12.22
C ASN A 85 -6.79 15.83 -10.94
N LEU A 86 -5.70 15.05 -10.97
CA LEU A 86 -4.77 14.85 -9.86
C LEU A 86 -3.53 15.75 -9.96
N GLN A 87 -3.44 16.58 -11.03
CA GLN A 87 -2.24 17.38 -11.33
C GLN A 87 -0.98 16.50 -11.39
N LEU A 88 -1.08 15.38 -12.11
CA LEU A 88 0.04 14.48 -12.37
C LEU A 88 0.56 14.70 -13.80
N ASP A 89 1.86 14.53 -13.96
CA ASP A 89 2.59 14.63 -15.22
C ASP A 89 2.38 13.41 -16.14
N ARG A 90 1.98 12.27 -15.56
CA ARG A 90 1.70 11.01 -16.25
C ARG A 90 0.68 10.16 -15.50
N GLN A 91 0.32 9.03 -16.10
CA GLN A 91 -0.65 8.10 -15.52
C GLN A 91 -0.16 7.52 -14.17
N LEU A 92 -1.13 7.15 -13.31
CA LEU A 92 -0.88 6.40 -12.08
C LEU A 92 -0.25 5.04 -12.38
N ASP A 93 0.67 4.63 -11.51
CA ASP A 93 1.22 3.28 -11.50
C ASP A 93 0.40 2.36 -10.58
N LEU A 94 -0.14 2.93 -9.49
CA LEU A 94 -0.82 2.17 -8.45
C LEU A 94 -1.99 2.94 -7.86
N LEU A 95 -3.14 2.25 -7.75
CA LEU A 95 -4.32 2.69 -7.02
C LEU A 95 -4.48 1.83 -5.76
N ILE A 96 -4.39 2.45 -4.58
CA ILE A 96 -4.63 1.80 -3.29
C ILE A 96 -6.02 2.22 -2.80
N MET A 97 -6.90 1.24 -2.57
CA MET A 97 -8.30 1.45 -2.19
C MET A 97 -8.57 0.93 -0.79
N GLN A 98 -9.25 1.71 0.04
CA GLN A 98 -9.66 1.32 1.38
C GLN A 98 -11.18 1.33 1.47
N GLY A 99 -11.75 0.21 1.90
CA GLY A 99 -13.17 0.09 2.18
C GLY A 99 -13.57 0.86 3.43
N GLY A 100 -14.84 1.22 3.54
CA GLY A 100 -15.39 1.84 4.74
C GLY A 100 -15.41 0.84 5.90
N SER A 101 -15.24 1.34 7.12
CA SER A 101 -15.21 0.52 8.34
C SER A 101 -16.46 -0.35 8.58
N PHE A 102 -17.59 0.00 7.95
CA PHE A 102 -18.83 -0.78 8.02
C PHE A 102 -19.00 -1.81 6.89
N GLU A 103 -18.17 -1.80 5.87
CA GLU A 103 -18.38 -2.61 4.67
C GLU A 103 -18.22 -4.11 4.92
N VAL A 104 -17.56 -4.49 6.01
CA VAL A 104 -17.38 -5.91 6.36
C VAL A 104 -18.48 -6.47 7.28
N LYS A 105 -19.40 -5.64 7.81
CA LYS A 105 -20.31 -6.06 8.87
C LYS A 105 -21.43 -7.01 8.42
N THR A 106 -22.09 -6.72 7.31
CA THR A 106 -23.20 -7.55 6.82
C THR A 106 -22.85 -8.19 5.47
N PRO A 107 -23.53 -9.30 5.09
CA PRO A 107 -23.32 -9.91 3.77
C PRO A 107 -23.51 -8.91 2.62
N GLU A 108 -24.53 -8.05 2.70
CA GLU A 108 -24.89 -7.07 1.67
C GLU A 108 -23.80 -6.00 1.53
N THR A 109 -23.27 -5.51 2.65
CA THR A 109 -22.21 -4.49 2.62
C THR A 109 -20.89 -5.09 2.14
N ARG A 110 -20.56 -6.35 2.47
CA ARG A 110 -19.40 -7.07 1.92
C ARG A 110 -19.52 -7.28 0.41
N ALA A 111 -20.71 -7.72 -0.05
CA ALA A 111 -20.95 -7.87 -1.48
C ALA A 111 -20.75 -6.54 -2.20
N LYS A 112 -21.32 -5.44 -1.69
CA LYS A 112 -21.18 -4.10 -2.26
C LYS A 112 -19.74 -3.62 -2.30
N PHE A 113 -18.95 -3.88 -1.25
CA PHE A 113 -17.52 -3.59 -1.22
C PHE A 113 -16.77 -4.36 -2.32
N SER A 114 -16.98 -5.69 -2.39
CA SER A 114 -16.34 -6.55 -3.39
C SER A 114 -16.69 -6.13 -4.83
N GLU A 115 -17.99 -5.88 -5.12
CA GLU A 115 -18.45 -5.39 -6.44
C GLU A 115 -17.79 -4.05 -6.79
N THR A 116 -17.66 -3.14 -5.81
CA THR A 116 -17.03 -1.84 -6.02
C THR A 116 -15.53 -1.98 -6.29
N ALA A 117 -14.84 -2.82 -5.51
CA ALA A 117 -13.42 -3.11 -5.73
C ALA A 117 -13.19 -3.66 -7.15
N VAL A 118 -13.97 -4.65 -7.57
CA VAL A 118 -13.91 -5.21 -8.95
C VAL A 118 -14.16 -4.13 -10.00
N LYS A 119 -15.21 -3.32 -9.82
CA LYS A 119 -15.54 -2.24 -10.76
C LYS A 119 -14.39 -1.23 -10.91
N PHE A 120 -13.81 -0.81 -9.78
CA PHE A 120 -12.76 0.20 -9.77
C PHE A 120 -11.44 -0.36 -10.30
N SER A 121 -11.08 -1.58 -9.91
CA SER A 121 -9.88 -2.26 -10.41
C SER A 121 -9.95 -2.50 -11.91
N ASN A 122 -11.08 -2.97 -12.44
CA ASN A 122 -11.26 -3.15 -13.88
C ASN A 122 -11.09 -1.86 -14.69
N LYS A 123 -11.49 -0.70 -14.11
CA LYS A 123 -11.27 0.60 -14.75
C LYS A 123 -9.79 1.00 -14.70
N ALA A 124 -9.13 0.78 -13.58
CA ALA A 124 -7.71 1.05 -13.40
C ALA A 124 -6.84 0.16 -14.33
N HIS A 125 -7.11 -1.15 -14.36
CA HIS A 125 -6.38 -2.11 -15.18
C HIS A 125 -6.47 -1.79 -16.69
N LYS A 126 -7.62 -1.30 -17.18
CA LYS A 126 -7.75 -0.83 -18.57
C LYS A 126 -6.82 0.32 -18.94
N LEU A 127 -6.33 1.04 -17.94
CA LEU A 127 -5.38 2.14 -18.07
C LEU A 127 -3.93 1.71 -17.71
N GLY A 128 -3.69 0.41 -17.48
CA GLY A 128 -2.39 -0.10 -17.08
C GLY A 128 -2.03 0.13 -15.62
N ILE A 129 -2.98 0.60 -14.79
CA ILE A 129 -2.78 0.93 -13.37
C ILE A 129 -2.95 -0.32 -12.53
N LYS A 130 -1.95 -0.69 -11.73
CA LYS A 130 -2.06 -1.76 -10.73
C LYS A 130 -2.98 -1.35 -9.58
N THR A 131 -3.56 -2.33 -8.89
CA THR A 131 -4.48 -2.07 -7.78
C THR A 131 -4.12 -2.83 -6.51
N ALA A 132 -4.41 -2.21 -5.37
CA ALA A 132 -4.25 -2.82 -4.05
C ALA A 132 -5.41 -2.44 -3.13
N LEU A 133 -5.76 -3.34 -2.22
CA LEU A 133 -6.78 -3.13 -1.20
C LEU A 133 -6.11 -2.97 0.18
N TYR A 134 -6.25 -1.81 0.79
CA TYR A 134 -5.79 -1.52 2.15
C TYR A 134 -6.75 -2.14 3.16
N MET A 135 -6.36 -3.26 3.75
CA MET A 135 -7.15 -3.96 4.77
C MET A 135 -7.20 -3.14 6.06
N THR A 136 -8.41 -2.75 6.48
CA THR A 136 -8.61 -1.99 7.71
C THR A 136 -8.33 -2.84 8.97
N HIS A 137 -8.00 -2.17 10.09
CA HIS A 137 -7.91 -2.80 11.39
C HIS A 137 -9.30 -2.97 12.06
N ALA A 138 -9.40 -3.82 13.08
CA ALA A 138 -10.61 -3.99 13.87
C ALA A 138 -10.78 -2.85 14.90
N TYR A 139 -11.97 -2.73 15.49
CA TYR A 139 -12.26 -1.77 16.55
C TYR A 139 -11.78 -2.28 17.91
N LEU A 140 -11.42 -1.37 18.81
CA LEU A 140 -11.17 -1.68 20.22
C LEU A 140 -12.47 -1.80 21.01
N GLU A 141 -12.42 -2.43 22.19
CA GLU A 141 -13.57 -2.69 23.06
C GLU A 141 -14.33 -1.44 23.50
N ASN A 142 -13.71 -0.29 23.53
CA ASN A 142 -14.35 0.98 23.87
C ASN A 142 -15.15 1.61 22.71
N ASP A 143 -15.10 1.06 21.49
CA ASP A 143 -15.96 1.46 20.38
C ASP A 143 -17.26 0.62 20.39
N LYS A 144 -18.41 1.29 20.26
CA LYS A 144 -19.74 0.64 20.23
C LYS A 144 -19.93 -0.39 19.10
N ARG A 145 -19.03 -0.38 18.12
CA ARG A 145 -19.03 -1.30 16.97
C ARG A 145 -18.12 -2.50 17.19
N TYR A 146 -17.42 -2.54 18.32
CA TYR A 146 -16.57 -3.68 18.66
C TYR A 146 -17.31 -5.00 18.51
N GLU A 147 -16.59 -5.97 18.01
CA GLU A 147 -17.06 -7.34 17.88
C GLU A 147 -15.86 -8.29 18.06
N PRO A 148 -15.94 -9.27 18.94
CA PRO A 148 -14.89 -10.27 19.07
C PRO A 148 -14.59 -10.93 17.72
N ASN A 149 -13.30 -11.08 17.38
CA ASN A 149 -12.87 -11.68 16.12
C ASN A 149 -13.31 -10.93 14.85
N LEU A 150 -13.66 -9.64 14.94
CA LEU A 150 -14.01 -8.82 13.77
C LEU A 150 -12.92 -8.89 12.68
N ILE A 151 -11.66 -8.96 13.11
CA ILE A 151 -10.52 -9.06 12.17
C ILE A 151 -10.64 -10.25 11.21
N LYS A 152 -11.19 -11.39 11.64
CA LYS A 152 -11.37 -12.56 10.75
C LYS A 152 -12.40 -12.29 9.64
N LYS A 153 -13.43 -11.49 9.96
CA LYS A 153 -14.41 -11.05 8.95
C LYS A 153 -13.79 -10.05 7.96
N ILE A 154 -12.97 -9.14 8.47
CA ILE A 154 -12.22 -8.17 7.67
C ILE A 154 -11.27 -8.91 6.73
N GLU A 155 -10.42 -9.78 7.28
CA GLU A 155 -9.46 -10.60 6.53
C GLU A 155 -10.16 -11.33 5.39
N LYS A 156 -11.19 -12.13 5.69
CA LYS A 156 -11.96 -12.86 4.68
C LYS A 156 -12.52 -11.95 3.59
N ALA A 157 -13.13 -10.83 3.97
CA ALA A 157 -13.75 -9.92 3.00
C ALA A 157 -12.73 -9.27 2.06
N TYR A 158 -11.55 -8.90 2.59
CA TYR A 158 -10.51 -8.27 1.78
C TYR A 158 -9.81 -9.26 0.85
N TYR A 159 -9.53 -10.50 1.29
CA TYR A 159 -8.97 -11.51 0.40
C TYR A 159 -9.94 -11.93 -0.71
N GLU A 160 -11.22 -12.17 -0.36
CA GLU A 160 -12.24 -12.46 -1.37
C GLU A 160 -12.40 -11.32 -2.40
N ALA A 161 -12.34 -10.06 -1.94
CA ALA A 161 -12.40 -8.92 -2.84
C ALA A 161 -11.12 -8.79 -3.66
N GLY A 162 -9.94 -8.99 -3.07
CA GLY A 162 -8.64 -8.97 -3.75
C GLY A 162 -8.56 -9.98 -4.87
N THR A 163 -8.90 -11.26 -4.59
CA THR A 163 -8.95 -12.32 -5.60
C THR A 163 -9.90 -11.98 -6.76
N LYS A 164 -11.12 -11.48 -6.45
CA LYS A 164 -12.11 -11.14 -7.48
C LYS A 164 -11.72 -9.92 -8.32
N SER A 165 -10.97 -8.98 -7.75
CA SER A 165 -10.59 -7.73 -8.40
C SER A 165 -9.18 -7.74 -8.98
N ASP A 166 -8.47 -8.88 -8.90
CA ASP A 166 -7.05 -8.99 -9.25
C ASP A 166 -6.21 -7.87 -8.63
N SER A 167 -6.40 -7.69 -7.31
CA SER A 167 -5.75 -6.63 -6.52
C SER A 167 -4.90 -7.23 -5.41
N LEU A 168 -3.72 -6.65 -5.17
CA LEU A 168 -2.93 -6.98 -3.99
C LEU A 168 -3.74 -6.68 -2.72
N VAL A 169 -3.54 -7.45 -1.65
CA VAL A 169 -4.11 -7.14 -0.34
C VAL A 169 -2.99 -6.68 0.59
N ILE A 170 -3.09 -5.46 1.10
CA ILE A 170 -2.15 -4.88 2.05
C ILE A 170 -2.66 -5.23 3.46
N PRO A 171 -1.99 -6.09 4.23
CA PRO A 171 -2.53 -6.73 5.43
C PRO A 171 -2.43 -5.87 6.71
N VAL A 172 -2.80 -4.58 6.65
CA VAL A 172 -2.61 -3.64 7.76
C VAL A 172 -3.38 -4.08 9.01
N GLY A 173 -4.63 -4.55 8.86
CA GLY A 173 -5.40 -5.06 9.99
C GLY A 173 -4.73 -6.24 10.70
N LEU A 174 -4.09 -7.13 9.93
CA LEU A 174 -3.34 -8.27 10.50
C LEU A 174 -2.03 -7.81 11.16
N ALA A 175 -1.39 -6.76 10.65
CA ALA A 175 -0.23 -6.14 11.30
C ALA A 175 -0.61 -5.56 12.67
N TYR A 176 -1.78 -4.91 12.79
CA TYR A 176 -2.29 -4.44 14.09
C TYR A 176 -2.48 -5.58 15.09
N GLU A 177 -3.12 -6.67 14.69
CA GLU A 177 -3.30 -7.86 15.57
C GLU A 177 -1.96 -8.44 16.02
N MET A 178 -0.99 -8.51 15.09
CA MET A 178 0.34 -9.01 15.41
C MET A 178 1.06 -8.10 16.40
N ALA A 179 1.01 -6.78 16.19
CA ALA A 179 1.61 -5.81 17.10
C ALA A 179 1.01 -5.88 18.51
N TYR A 180 -0.32 -5.94 18.63
CA TYR A 180 -0.97 -6.09 19.94
C TYR A 180 -0.66 -7.41 20.62
N LYS A 181 -0.48 -8.49 19.85
CA LYS A 181 -0.09 -9.80 20.41
C LYS A 181 1.33 -9.77 20.98
N GLU A 182 2.28 -9.11 20.31
CA GLU A 182 3.67 -9.02 20.73
C GLU A 182 3.89 -7.93 21.80
N ASN A 183 3.17 -6.81 21.70
CA ASN A 183 3.18 -5.72 22.68
C ASN A 183 1.76 -5.22 23.01
N PRO A 184 1.07 -5.84 24.00
CA PRO A 184 -0.30 -5.46 24.36
C PRO A 184 -0.48 -4.02 24.87
N LYS A 185 0.62 -3.33 25.21
CA LYS A 185 0.58 -1.94 25.72
C LYS A 185 0.74 -0.88 24.62
N ILE A 186 1.08 -1.29 23.41
CA ILE A 186 1.27 -0.35 22.30
C ILE A 186 -0.04 0.38 21.96
N LYS A 187 0.03 1.65 21.62
CA LYS A 187 -1.14 2.49 21.32
C LYS A 187 -1.27 2.72 19.82
N LEU A 188 -1.83 1.75 19.10
CA LEU A 188 -2.04 1.85 17.65
C LEU A 188 -3.30 2.62 17.29
N HIS A 189 -4.33 2.59 18.15
CA HIS A 189 -5.57 3.32 17.93
C HIS A 189 -5.55 4.70 18.60
N HIS A 190 -6.29 5.61 18.00
CA HIS A 190 -6.72 6.85 18.64
C HIS A 190 -7.62 6.50 19.85
N PRO A 191 -7.76 7.39 20.87
CA PRO A 191 -8.60 7.12 22.05
C PRO A 191 -10.05 6.78 21.77
N ASP A 192 -10.57 7.10 20.58
CA ASP A 192 -11.94 6.74 20.16
C ASP A 192 -12.12 5.23 19.84
N GLY A 193 -11.06 4.45 19.85
CA GLY A 193 -11.07 3.01 19.61
C GLY A 193 -11.29 2.58 18.15
N THR A 194 -11.37 3.52 17.22
CA THR A 194 -11.60 3.25 15.80
C THR A 194 -10.56 3.80 14.84
N HIS A 195 -10.20 5.08 14.99
CA HIS A 195 -9.22 5.69 14.10
C HIS A 195 -7.79 5.26 14.45
N PRO A 196 -6.86 5.30 13.49
CA PRO A 196 -5.47 5.06 13.79
C PRO A 196 -4.89 6.17 14.68
N GLY A 197 -4.16 5.80 15.73
CA GLY A 197 -3.21 6.66 16.39
C GLY A 197 -1.95 6.85 15.50
N LEU A 198 -1.00 7.69 15.94
CA LEU A 198 0.20 7.93 15.16
C LEU A 198 0.99 6.65 14.87
N LEU A 199 1.22 5.81 15.89
CA LEU A 199 1.91 4.54 15.74
C LEU A 199 1.16 3.57 14.81
N GLY A 200 -0.18 3.60 14.83
CA GLY A 200 -1.01 2.83 13.92
C GLY A 200 -0.88 3.31 12.46
N THR A 201 -0.86 4.62 12.22
CA THR A 201 -0.61 5.16 10.88
C THR A 201 0.79 4.79 10.39
N TYR A 202 1.80 4.87 11.25
CA TYR A 202 3.18 4.49 10.91
C TYR A 202 3.27 2.98 10.57
N LEU A 203 2.69 2.10 11.39
CA LEU A 203 2.61 0.67 11.10
C LEU A 203 1.92 0.41 9.75
N GLY A 204 0.80 1.10 9.50
CA GLY A 204 0.09 1.03 8.23
C GLY A 204 0.97 1.42 7.05
N ALA A 205 1.73 2.52 7.18
CA ALA A 205 2.64 2.99 6.13
C ALA A 205 3.78 1.99 5.86
N CYS A 206 4.39 1.43 6.91
CA CYS A 206 5.40 0.37 6.77
C CYS A 206 4.83 -0.90 6.11
N THR A 207 3.57 -1.26 6.44
CA THR A 207 2.89 -2.41 5.82
C THR A 207 2.57 -2.16 4.35
N VAL A 208 2.12 -0.94 3.99
CA VAL A 208 1.96 -0.52 2.58
C VAL A 208 3.29 -0.64 1.86
N PHE A 209 4.34 -0.01 2.40
CA PHE A 209 5.68 -0.07 1.83
C PHE A 209 6.12 -1.51 1.57
N ALA A 210 6.10 -2.39 2.59
CA ALA A 210 6.51 -3.79 2.46
C ALA A 210 5.74 -4.53 1.35
N THR A 211 4.42 -4.26 1.24
CA THR A 211 3.56 -4.95 0.27
C THR A 211 3.82 -4.49 -1.16
N ILE A 212 3.96 -3.18 -1.40
CA ILE A 212 4.08 -2.66 -2.78
C ILE A 212 5.51 -2.74 -3.33
N THR A 213 6.52 -2.80 -2.45
CA THR A 213 7.93 -2.88 -2.85
C THR A 213 8.48 -4.30 -2.79
N ASN A 214 7.81 -5.22 -2.07
CA ASN A 214 8.35 -6.54 -1.72
C ASN A 214 9.71 -6.44 -0.99
N SER A 215 9.92 -5.37 -0.22
CA SER A 215 11.15 -5.11 0.54
C SER A 215 10.84 -4.88 2.01
N SER A 216 11.78 -5.21 2.89
CA SER A 216 11.65 -4.92 4.32
C SER A 216 11.73 -3.41 4.58
N PRO A 217 10.85 -2.82 5.40
CA PRO A 217 11.00 -1.45 5.90
C PRO A 217 12.05 -1.35 7.02
N GLU A 218 12.58 -2.48 7.53
CA GLU A 218 13.56 -2.48 8.61
C GLU A 218 14.82 -1.71 8.22
N GLY A 219 15.27 -0.86 9.12
CA GLY A 219 16.45 -0.02 8.91
C GLY A 219 16.18 1.33 8.24
N LEU A 220 14.97 1.59 7.70
CA LEU A 220 14.61 2.93 7.24
C LEU A 220 14.59 3.90 8.42
N SER A 221 15.16 5.10 8.21
CA SER A 221 15.35 6.11 9.27
C SER A 221 14.11 6.95 9.54
N TYR A 222 13.18 7.02 8.57
CA TYR A 222 11.98 7.84 8.68
C TYR A 222 11.18 7.53 9.96
N ASN A 223 10.96 8.55 10.79
CA ASN A 223 10.30 8.46 12.10
C ASN A 223 9.26 9.55 12.34
N TYR A 224 8.77 10.20 11.29
CA TYR A 224 7.81 11.29 11.34
C TYR A 224 8.26 12.44 12.26
N LEU A 225 9.38 13.07 11.92
CA LEU A 225 9.92 14.25 12.63
C LEU A 225 10.15 13.96 14.14
N ASP A 226 10.78 12.83 14.44
CA ASP A 226 11.10 12.35 15.80
C ASP A 226 9.86 12.09 16.70
N ARG A 227 8.66 11.99 16.10
CA ARG A 227 7.44 11.69 16.83
C ARG A 227 7.17 10.19 17.04
N VAL A 228 7.84 9.35 16.30
CA VAL A 228 7.91 7.90 16.51
C VAL A 228 9.27 7.60 17.11
N SER A 229 9.31 7.07 18.34
CA SER A 229 10.56 6.73 19.00
C SER A 229 11.34 5.67 18.22
N ASP A 230 12.65 5.58 18.43
CA ASP A 230 13.45 4.54 17.74
C ASP A 230 13.00 3.12 18.10
N ASP A 231 12.63 2.87 19.35
CA ASP A 231 12.12 1.57 19.79
C ASP A 231 10.82 1.23 19.09
N ASP A 232 9.86 2.18 19.03
CA ASP A 232 8.60 1.97 18.29
C ASP A 232 8.84 1.81 16.80
N ARG A 233 9.74 2.60 16.21
CA ARG A 233 10.10 2.55 14.79
C ARG A 233 10.60 1.15 14.42
N VAL A 234 11.61 0.65 15.13
CA VAL A 234 12.18 -0.67 14.89
C VAL A 234 11.13 -1.76 15.06
N PHE A 235 10.37 -1.74 16.15
CA PHE A 235 9.31 -2.70 16.41
C PHE A 235 8.24 -2.71 15.31
N LEU A 236 7.74 -1.54 14.90
CA LEU A 236 6.66 -1.44 13.91
C LEU A 236 7.12 -1.82 12.50
N GLN A 237 8.36 -1.52 12.14
CA GLN A 237 8.96 -1.97 10.89
C GLN A 237 9.06 -3.50 10.82
N GLU A 238 9.54 -4.12 11.90
CA GLU A 238 9.62 -5.59 12.02
C GLU A 238 8.23 -6.25 11.91
N ILE A 239 7.24 -5.72 12.64
CA ILE A 239 5.85 -6.22 12.57
C ILE A 239 5.28 -6.10 11.15
N ALA A 240 5.48 -4.97 10.49
CA ALA A 240 5.01 -4.75 9.12
C ALA A 240 5.59 -5.80 8.15
N TRP A 241 6.89 -6.07 8.26
CA TRP A 241 7.57 -7.07 7.46
C TRP A 241 7.06 -8.49 7.74
N LYS A 242 6.93 -8.87 9.02
CA LYS A 242 6.35 -10.17 9.43
C LYS A 242 4.92 -10.35 8.89
N ALA A 243 4.09 -9.32 8.97
CA ALA A 243 2.72 -9.36 8.46
C ALA A 243 2.70 -9.56 6.94
N TYR A 244 3.54 -8.84 6.21
CA TYR A 244 3.69 -9.02 4.77
C TYR A 244 4.15 -10.45 4.41
N LEU A 245 5.21 -10.96 5.01
CA LEU A 245 5.74 -12.31 4.73
C LEU A 245 4.72 -13.42 5.02
N LYS A 246 3.92 -13.25 6.07
CA LYS A 246 2.85 -14.20 6.40
C LYS A 246 1.74 -14.17 5.36
N ASN A 247 1.41 -12.99 4.82
CA ASN A 247 0.41 -12.80 3.78
C ASN A 247 0.86 -13.42 2.45
N LYS A 248 2.09 -13.11 2.02
CA LYS A 248 2.67 -13.62 0.78
C LYS A 248 2.70 -15.15 0.65
N LYS A 249 2.68 -15.87 1.77
CA LYS A 249 2.64 -17.35 1.77
C LYS A 249 1.24 -17.92 1.55
N GLN A 250 0.20 -17.07 1.55
CA GLN A 250 -1.19 -17.48 1.39
C GLN A 250 -1.71 -17.23 -0.04
N ASP A 251 -0.98 -16.43 -0.83
CA ASP A 251 -1.19 -16.22 -2.27
C ASP A 251 -0.43 -17.31 -3.09
#